data_535739771bc08f643b9e3c496a535e50
#
_entry.id   535739771bc08f643b9e3c496a535e50
#
_cell.length_a   1.000
_cell.length_b   1.000
_cell.length_c   1.000
_cell.angle_alpha   90.00
_cell.angle_beta   90.00
_cell.angle_gamma   90.00
#
_symmetry.space_group_name_H-M   'P 1'
#
loop_
_entity.id
_entity.type
_entity.pdbx_description
1 polymer ?
#
loop_
_entity_poly.entity_id
_entity_poly.type
_entity_poly.pdbx_seq_one_letter_code
_entity_poly.pdbx_strand_id
1 'polypeptide(L)'
;VSYGLRPREDREFSGSSREIGDIYHECIMKVSKKLESEGLWASITDEEIRNLVRATLEEIAGDYRDGLFASDGREQYRLERVARVCSRVAGNLAEQIRLGKVEKSYFEEEFKRGKLFAPIELEIDGKRIFIEGKIDRVDVFEGGDIRIIDYKTGSDKVDIEQMRCGYKMQLMVYMQGAKSEERKPAGVFYYNIKDVSVNVEGSKD
;
A
#
# COMPACT_ATOMS: atom_id res chain seq x y z
N VAL A 1 0.49 8.02 -34.13
CA VAL A 1 0.36 6.77 -33.36
C VAL A 1 1.53 6.76 -32.38
N SER A 2 1.28 7.14 -31.12
CA SER A 2 2.30 7.11 -30.06
C SER A 2 2.29 5.70 -29.48
N TYR A 3 3.32 4.93 -29.75
CA TYR A 3 3.58 3.69 -29.04
C TYR A 3 4.08 4.07 -27.66
N GLY A 4 3.29 3.83 -26.61
CA GLY A 4 3.62 4.14 -25.22
C GLY A 4 4.74 3.29 -24.60
N LEU A 5 5.83 3.08 -25.34
CA LEU A 5 7.05 2.48 -24.86
C LEU A 5 7.78 3.53 -24.01
N ARG A 6 7.64 3.44 -22.70
CA ARG A 6 8.54 4.13 -21.79
C ARG A 6 9.83 3.33 -21.71
N PRO A 7 11.03 3.97 -21.84
CA PRO A 7 12.27 3.29 -21.51
C PRO A 7 12.17 2.75 -20.08
N ARG A 8 12.63 1.53 -19.85
CA ARG A 8 12.83 1.02 -18.49
C ARG A 8 13.93 1.88 -17.88
N GLU A 9 13.57 2.81 -16.99
CA GLU A 9 14.55 3.54 -16.22
C GLU A 9 15.15 2.56 -15.23
N ASP A 10 16.42 2.24 -15.42
CA ASP A 10 17.19 1.48 -14.44
C ASP A 10 17.26 2.32 -13.16
N ARG A 11 16.66 1.83 -12.08
CA ARG A 11 16.65 2.50 -10.79
C ARG A 11 17.99 2.24 -10.09
N GLU A 12 18.75 3.29 -9.82
CA GLU A 12 19.91 3.21 -8.92
C GLU A 12 19.40 3.28 -7.46
N PHE A 13 19.80 2.31 -6.63
CA PHE A 13 19.42 2.30 -5.21
C PHE A 13 20.40 3.15 -4.40
N SER A 14 19.92 4.26 -3.84
CA SER A 14 20.70 5.13 -2.96
C SER A 14 20.51 4.83 -1.47
N GLY A 15 19.56 3.95 -1.12
CA GLY A 15 19.23 3.60 0.27
C GLY A 15 18.54 4.74 1.02
N SER A 16 17.96 5.71 0.32
CA SER A 16 17.20 6.78 0.93
C SER A 16 15.94 6.27 1.62
N SER A 17 15.47 7.00 2.63
CA SER A 17 14.23 6.65 3.35
C SER A 17 13.02 6.57 2.43
N ARG A 18 13.02 7.35 1.33
CA ARG A 18 11.96 7.36 0.33
C ARG A 18 11.96 6.06 -0.47
N GLU A 19 13.11 5.64 -0.97
CA GLU A 19 13.24 4.40 -1.75
C GLU A 19 12.88 3.17 -0.91
N ILE A 20 13.30 3.14 0.36
CA ILE A 20 12.90 2.08 1.28
C ILE A 20 11.37 2.11 1.46
N GLY A 21 10.77 3.29 1.54
CA GLY A 21 9.31 3.47 1.55
C GLY A 21 8.65 2.87 0.33
N ASP A 22 9.15 3.18 -0.86
CA ASP A 22 8.64 2.68 -2.14
C ASP A 22 8.74 1.14 -2.21
N ILE A 23 9.83 0.54 -1.71
CA ILE A 23 10.00 -0.92 -1.64
C ILE A 23 8.96 -1.57 -0.71
N TYR A 24 8.68 -0.98 0.46
CA TYR A 24 7.62 -1.47 1.34
C TYR A 24 6.27 -1.48 0.63
N HIS A 25 5.90 -0.37 -0.01
CA HIS A 25 4.64 -0.26 -0.75
C HIS A 25 4.56 -1.28 -1.88
N GLU A 26 5.59 -1.36 -2.72
CA GLU A 26 5.62 -2.29 -3.85
C GLU A 26 5.52 -3.75 -3.39
N CYS A 27 6.29 -4.13 -2.35
CA CYS A 27 6.27 -5.49 -1.82
C CYS A 27 4.89 -5.85 -1.25
N ILE A 28 4.31 -4.99 -0.40
CA ILE A 28 2.99 -5.23 0.20
C ILE A 28 1.93 -5.32 -0.88
N MET A 29 1.97 -4.44 -1.88
CA MET A 29 1.03 -4.45 -3.00
C MET A 29 1.13 -5.74 -3.81
N LYS A 30 2.33 -6.16 -4.25
CA LYS A 30 2.52 -7.38 -5.04
C LYS A 30 2.07 -8.63 -4.29
N VAL A 31 2.47 -8.76 -3.02
CA VAL A 31 2.04 -9.85 -2.12
C VAL A 31 0.52 -9.87 -1.98
N SER A 32 -0.07 -8.72 -1.69
CA SER A 32 -1.52 -8.61 -1.49
C SER A 32 -2.32 -8.93 -2.76
N LYS A 33 -1.89 -8.44 -3.92
CA LYS A 33 -2.53 -8.76 -5.21
C LYS A 33 -2.46 -10.26 -5.50
N LYS A 34 -1.34 -10.90 -5.20
CA LYS A 34 -1.21 -12.35 -5.39
C LYS A 34 -2.14 -13.12 -4.46
N LEU A 35 -2.17 -12.79 -3.17
CA LEU A 35 -3.07 -13.43 -2.20
C LEU A 35 -4.55 -13.25 -2.57
N GLU A 36 -4.93 -12.06 -3.04
CA GLU A 36 -6.29 -11.78 -3.50
C GLU A 36 -6.65 -12.58 -4.75
N SER A 37 -5.77 -12.59 -5.76
CA SER A 37 -6.04 -13.27 -7.04
C SER A 37 -6.12 -14.79 -6.90
N GLU A 38 -5.39 -15.37 -5.95
CA GLU A 38 -5.36 -16.81 -5.67
C GLU A 38 -6.36 -17.22 -4.57
N GLY A 39 -7.05 -16.25 -3.95
CA GLY A 39 -8.03 -16.51 -2.88
C GLY A 39 -7.40 -17.08 -1.60
N LEU A 40 -6.14 -16.78 -1.32
CA LEU A 40 -5.37 -17.41 -0.26
C LEU A 40 -5.51 -16.78 1.11
N TRP A 41 -6.18 -15.64 1.24
CA TRP A 41 -6.29 -14.90 2.51
C TRP A 41 -6.78 -15.75 3.69
N ALA A 42 -7.69 -16.69 3.42
CA ALA A 42 -8.27 -17.52 4.47
C ALA A 42 -7.34 -18.64 4.95
N SER A 43 -6.48 -19.16 4.07
CA SER A 43 -5.71 -20.39 4.30
C SER A 43 -4.22 -20.19 4.49
N ILE A 44 -3.67 -19.03 4.05
CA ILE A 44 -2.24 -18.81 4.06
C ILE A 44 -1.65 -18.83 5.48
N THR A 45 -0.54 -19.51 5.62
CA THR A 45 0.23 -19.63 6.87
C THR A 45 1.30 -18.53 6.96
N ASP A 46 1.81 -18.29 8.16
CA ASP A 46 2.91 -17.34 8.38
C ASP A 46 4.20 -17.72 7.64
N GLU A 47 4.44 -19.02 7.45
CA GLU A 47 5.60 -19.50 6.70
C GLU A 47 5.45 -19.23 5.22
N GLU A 48 4.29 -19.49 4.64
CA GLU A 48 4.00 -19.20 3.24
C GLU A 48 4.05 -17.69 2.97
N ILE A 49 3.56 -16.87 3.90
CA ILE A 49 3.70 -15.39 3.82
C ILE A 49 5.18 -14.99 3.77
N ARG A 50 6.03 -15.53 4.66
CA ARG A 50 7.46 -15.24 4.67
C ARG A 50 8.15 -15.62 3.36
N ASN A 51 7.81 -16.78 2.83
CA ASN A 51 8.38 -17.28 1.57
C ASN A 51 7.92 -16.41 0.38
N LEU A 52 6.63 -16.07 0.34
CA LEU A 52 6.07 -15.20 -0.68
C LEU A 52 6.70 -13.80 -0.65
N VAL A 53 6.87 -13.20 0.53
CA VAL A 53 7.52 -11.90 0.71
C VAL A 53 8.96 -11.93 0.24
N ARG A 54 9.73 -12.98 0.57
CA ARG A 54 11.12 -13.11 0.12
C ARG A 54 11.22 -13.20 -1.40
N ALA A 55 10.43 -14.08 -2.02
CA ALA A 55 10.38 -14.20 -3.47
C ALA A 55 10.00 -12.88 -4.16
N THR A 56 9.04 -12.15 -3.59
CA THR A 56 8.63 -10.83 -4.10
C THR A 56 9.75 -9.79 -3.97
N LEU A 57 10.49 -9.80 -2.87
CA LEU A 57 11.62 -8.88 -2.68
C LEU A 57 12.79 -9.21 -3.61
N GLU A 58 13.04 -10.49 -3.89
CA GLU A 58 14.05 -10.92 -4.89
C GLU A 58 13.65 -10.44 -6.30
N GLU A 59 12.37 -10.51 -6.65
CA GLU A 59 11.84 -9.96 -7.90
C GLU A 59 12.05 -8.44 -7.98
N ILE A 60 11.65 -7.70 -6.92
CA ILE A 60 11.85 -6.25 -6.84
C ILE A 60 13.34 -5.90 -6.94
N ALA A 61 14.20 -6.65 -6.23
CA ALA A 61 15.65 -6.45 -6.27
C ALA A 61 16.25 -6.61 -7.66
N GLY A 62 15.71 -7.54 -8.46
CA GLY A 62 16.13 -7.75 -9.85
C GLY A 62 15.82 -6.58 -10.79
N ASP A 63 14.93 -5.67 -10.39
CA ASP A 63 14.57 -4.47 -11.16
C ASP A 63 15.55 -3.30 -10.93
N TYR A 64 16.49 -3.40 -10.00
CA TYR A 64 17.51 -2.40 -9.71
C TYR A 64 18.86 -2.79 -10.33
N ARG A 65 19.53 -1.80 -10.97
CA ARG A 65 20.69 -1.97 -11.87
C ARG A 65 21.92 -2.65 -11.24
N ASP A 66 22.18 -2.39 -9.97
CA ASP A 66 23.36 -2.90 -9.25
C ASP A 66 23.04 -4.03 -8.26
N GLY A 67 21.84 -4.62 -8.40
CA GLY A 67 21.28 -5.48 -7.38
C GLY A 67 21.01 -4.68 -6.10
N LEU A 68 19.76 -4.60 -5.70
CA LEU A 68 19.31 -3.83 -4.52
C LEU A 68 20.13 -4.17 -3.26
N PHE A 69 20.88 -5.27 -3.31
CA PHE A 69 21.52 -5.91 -2.18
C PHE A 69 22.85 -6.57 -2.57
N ALA A 70 23.63 -5.90 -3.44
CA ALA A 70 24.94 -6.38 -3.84
C ALA A 70 25.92 -6.31 -2.66
N SER A 71 26.19 -7.46 -2.05
CA SER A 71 27.42 -7.80 -1.31
C SER A 71 27.79 -7.05 -0.03
N ASP A 72 27.11 -6.00 0.41
CA ASP A 72 27.41 -5.36 1.69
C ASP A 72 26.47 -5.86 2.80
N GLY A 73 27.03 -6.28 3.92
CA GLY A 73 26.28 -6.78 5.08
C GLY A 73 25.22 -5.81 5.62
N ARG A 74 25.38 -4.50 5.37
CA ARG A 74 24.35 -3.50 5.69
C ARG A 74 23.12 -3.63 4.83
N GLU A 75 23.27 -3.94 3.56
CA GLU A 75 22.15 -4.06 2.62
C GLU A 75 21.38 -5.36 2.85
N GLN A 76 22.09 -6.46 3.15
CA GLN A 76 21.44 -7.70 3.59
C GLN A 76 20.61 -7.48 4.86
N TYR A 77 21.14 -6.77 5.84
CA TYR A 77 20.40 -6.45 7.05
C TYR A 77 19.15 -5.59 6.77
N ARG A 78 19.25 -4.62 5.86
CA ARG A 78 18.10 -3.80 5.43
C ARG A 78 17.03 -4.66 4.76
N LEU A 79 17.43 -5.56 3.86
CA LEU A 79 16.52 -6.48 3.19
C LEU A 79 15.79 -7.38 4.17
N GLU A 80 16.52 -8.00 5.09
CA GLU A 80 15.91 -8.84 6.13
C GLU A 80 14.93 -8.05 7.01
N ARG A 81 15.24 -6.78 7.29
CA ARG A 81 14.34 -5.88 8.00
C ARG A 81 13.08 -5.61 7.19
N VAL A 82 13.21 -5.30 5.89
CA VAL A 82 12.08 -5.10 4.98
C VAL A 82 11.24 -6.37 4.91
N ALA A 83 11.86 -7.54 4.71
CA ALA A 83 11.17 -8.82 4.66
C ALA A 83 10.36 -9.11 5.92
N ARG A 84 10.96 -8.89 7.10
CA ARG A 84 10.30 -9.08 8.39
C ARG A 84 9.09 -8.15 8.56
N VAL A 85 9.22 -6.87 8.20
CA VAL A 85 8.14 -5.89 8.30
C VAL A 85 7.03 -6.21 7.32
N CYS A 86 7.35 -6.50 6.05
CA CYS A 86 6.35 -6.88 5.04
C CYS A 86 5.62 -8.16 5.42
N SER A 87 6.32 -9.17 5.96
CA SER A 87 5.69 -10.42 6.42
C SER A 87 4.70 -10.17 7.54
N ARG A 88 5.08 -9.34 8.52
CA ARG A 88 4.17 -8.95 9.60
C ARG A 88 2.96 -8.19 9.09
N VAL A 89 3.15 -7.24 8.17
CA VAL A 89 2.04 -6.49 7.55
C VAL A 89 1.12 -7.44 6.81
N ALA A 90 1.65 -8.32 5.96
CA ALA A 90 0.85 -9.29 5.21
C ALA A 90 0.05 -10.24 6.14
N GLY A 91 0.67 -10.72 7.23
CA GLY A 91 -0.01 -11.50 8.26
C GLY A 91 -1.17 -10.75 8.92
N ASN A 92 -0.93 -9.50 9.34
CA ASN A 92 -1.97 -8.64 9.91
C ASN A 92 -3.11 -8.37 8.90
N LEU A 93 -2.78 -8.19 7.61
CA LEU A 93 -3.79 -8.02 6.57
C LEU A 93 -4.64 -9.28 6.39
N ALA A 94 -4.00 -10.45 6.38
CA ALA A 94 -4.71 -11.72 6.30
C ALA A 94 -5.68 -11.90 7.48
N GLU A 95 -5.23 -11.59 8.68
CA GLU A 95 -6.08 -11.63 9.88
C GLU A 95 -7.24 -10.63 9.80
N GLN A 96 -6.99 -9.39 9.39
CA GLN A 96 -8.03 -8.38 9.21
C GLN A 96 -9.08 -8.78 8.18
N ILE A 97 -8.67 -9.43 7.09
CA ILE A 97 -9.59 -9.91 6.04
C ILE A 97 -10.43 -11.09 6.56
N ARG A 98 -9.80 -12.04 7.26
CA ARG A 98 -10.52 -13.19 7.87
C ARG A 98 -11.56 -12.75 8.90
N LEU A 99 -11.23 -11.80 9.75
CA LEU A 99 -12.11 -11.34 10.84
C LEU A 99 -13.13 -10.29 10.36
N GLY A 100 -12.79 -9.52 9.33
CA GLY A 100 -13.51 -8.30 8.94
C GLY A 100 -14.69 -8.51 8.01
N LYS A 101 -15.01 -9.72 7.57
CA LYS A 101 -16.06 -9.99 6.55
C LYS A 101 -15.86 -9.16 5.28
N VAL A 102 -14.59 -8.99 4.88
CA VAL A 102 -14.24 -8.32 3.64
C VAL A 102 -14.60 -9.25 2.48
N GLU A 103 -15.43 -8.78 1.57
CA GLU A 103 -15.85 -9.52 0.39
C GLU A 103 -14.79 -9.43 -0.70
N LYS A 104 -14.23 -8.23 -0.88
CA LYS A 104 -13.24 -7.94 -1.91
C LYS A 104 -12.26 -6.88 -1.46
N SER A 105 -10.97 -7.09 -1.74
CA SER A 105 -9.93 -6.07 -1.57
C SER A 105 -9.33 -5.67 -2.91
N TYR A 106 -9.17 -4.38 -3.12
CA TYR A 106 -8.51 -3.80 -4.28
C TYR A 106 -7.21 -3.13 -3.81
N PHE A 107 -6.13 -3.35 -4.54
CA PHE A 107 -4.80 -2.85 -4.19
C PHE A 107 -4.21 -2.02 -5.32
N GLU A 108 -3.72 -0.81 -5.02
CA GLU A 108 -3.15 0.10 -5.99
C GLU A 108 -4.10 0.38 -7.17
N GLU A 109 -5.36 0.65 -6.84
CA GLU A 109 -6.39 0.89 -7.86
C GLU A 109 -6.47 2.36 -8.25
N GLU A 110 -6.52 2.58 -9.56
CA GLU A 110 -6.67 3.92 -10.11
C GLU A 110 -8.13 4.36 -10.12
N PHE A 111 -8.38 5.57 -9.64
CA PHE A 111 -9.64 6.27 -9.90
C PHE A 111 -9.42 7.26 -11.05
N LYS A 112 -9.85 6.85 -12.21
CA LYS A 112 -9.77 7.62 -13.46
C LYS A 112 -10.79 7.13 -14.49
N ARG A 113 -10.92 7.87 -15.58
CA ARG A 113 -11.86 7.52 -16.66
C ARG A 113 -11.59 6.10 -17.21
N GLY A 114 -12.64 5.29 -17.29
CA GLY A 114 -12.57 3.92 -17.81
C GLY A 114 -12.01 2.88 -16.85
N LYS A 115 -11.84 3.22 -15.57
CA LYS A 115 -11.46 2.30 -14.50
C LYS A 115 -12.65 1.99 -13.59
N LEU A 116 -12.45 1.04 -12.68
CA LEU A 116 -13.45 0.63 -11.68
C LEU A 116 -13.93 1.81 -10.82
N PHE A 117 -13.00 2.68 -10.44
CA PHE A 117 -13.30 3.89 -9.72
C PHE A 117 -13.24 5.08 -10.68
N ALA A 118 -14.33 5.86 -10.73
CA ALA A 118 -14.42 7.03 -11.60
C ALA A 118 -13.54 8.19 -11.09
N PRO A 119 -13.07 9.08 -11.98
CA PRO A 119 -12.42 10.30 -11.54
C PRO A 119 -13.40 11.18 -10.78
N ILE A 120 -12.90 12.02 -9.87
CA ILE A 120 -13.71 13.02 -9.18
C ILE A 120 -13.92 14.17 -10.16
N GLU A 121 -15.17 14.48 -10.48
CA GLU A 121 -15.53 15.58 -11.33
C GLU A 121 -15.90 16.80 -10.47
N LEU A 122 -15.26 17.94 -10.76
CA LEU A 122 -15.52 19.22 -10.15
C LEU A 122 -15.88 20.22 -11.25
N GLU A 123 -16.83 21.11 -10.97
CA GLU A 123 -17.13 22.23 -11.81
C GLU A 123 -16.70 23.54 -11.12
N ILE A 124 -15.76 24.26 -11.76
CA ILE A 124 -15.23 25.52 -11.25
C ILE A 124 -15.31 26.54 -12.38
N ASP A 125 -16.02 27.63 -12.18
CA ASP A 125 -16.24 28.71 -13.17
C ASP A 125 -16.72 28.19 -14.52
N GLY A 126 -17.67 27.23 -14.53
CA GLY A 126 -18.23 26.63 -15.72
C GLY A 126 -17.27 25.68 -16.47
N LYS A 127 -16.11 25.38 -15.89
CA LYS A 127 -15.14 24.41 -16.42
C LYS A 127 -15.16 23.12 -15.62
N ARG A 128 -15.18 21.98 -16.30
CA ARG A 128 -15.06 20.67 -15.66
C ARG A 128 -13.59 20.31 -15.44
N ILE A 129 -13.25 19.96 -14.22
CA ILE A 129 -11.93 19.51 -13.81
C ILE A 129 -12.08 18.07 -13.31
N PHE A 130 -11.17 17.21 -13.71
CA PHE A 130 -11.12 15.82 -13.26
C PHE A 130 -9.92 15.62 -12.36
N ILE A 131 -10.16 15.10 -11.15
CA ILE A 131 -9.11 14.66 -10.24
C ILE A 131 -8.99 13.15 -10.41
N GLU A 132 -7.81 12.71 -10.74
CA GLU A 132 -7.44 11.31 -10.90
C GLU A 132 -6.34 10.95 -9.90
N GLY A 133 -6.22 9.68 -9.56
CA GLY A 133 -5.20 9.22 -8.63
C GLY A 133 -5.22 7.72 -8.47
N LYS A 134 -4.49 7.26 -7.45
CA LYS A 134 -4.35 5.85 -7.13
C LYS A 134 -4.51 5.66 -5.63
N ILE A 135 -5.32 4.68 -5.24
CA ILE A 135 -5.63 4.35 -3.86
C ILE A 135 -4.84 3.09 -3.49
N ASP A 136 -4.11 3.10 -2.39
CA ASP A 136 -3.29 1.97 -1.98
C ASP A 136 -4.15 0.72 -1.72
N ARG A 137 -5.26 0.87 -0.98
CA ARG A 137 -6.19 -0.23 -0.71
C ARG A 137 -7.62 0.25 -0.51
N VAL A 138 -8.56 -0.46 -1.14
CA VAL A 138 -10.00 -0.35 -0.91
C VAL A 138 -10.54 -1.71 -0.53
N ASP A 139 -11.12 -1.84 0.66
CA ASP A 139 -11.86 -3.02 1.06
C ASP A 139 -13.36 -2.77 0.85
N VAL A 140 -14.03 -3.71 0.23
CA VAL A 140 -15.49 -3.75 0.07
C VAL A 140 -16.03 -4.82 1.00
N PHE A 141 -16.99 -4.44 1.82
CA PHE A 141 -17.67 -5.34 2.74
C PHE A 141 -18.99 -5.83 2.15
N GLU A 142 -19.50 -6.91 2.71
CA GLU A 142 -20.84 -7.39 2.40
C GLU A 142 -21.87 -6.25 2.62
N GLY A 143 -22.66 -5.96 1.59
CA GLY A 143 -23.61 -4.83 1.60
C GLY A 143 -23.09 -3.53 0.98
N GLY A 144 -21.85 -3.52 0.49
CA GLY A 144 -21.29 -2.42 -0.31
C GLY A 144 -20.61 -1.32 0.49
N ASP A 145 -20.47 -1.46 1.80
CA ASP A 145 -19.66 -0.52 2.58
C ASP A 145 -18.17 -0.61 2.18
N ILE A 146 -17.48 0.54 2.13
CA ILE A 146 -16.07 0.60 1.76
C ILE A 146 -15.19 1.18 2.84
N ARG A 147 -13.98 0.61 2.97
CA ARG A 147 -12.91 1.11 3.80
C ARG A 147 -11.71 1.45 2.93
N ILE A 148 -11.16 2.66 3.11
CA ILE A 148 -9.94 3.10 2.44
C ILE A 148 -8.77 2.99 3.41
N ILE A 149 -7.68 2.41 2.94
CA ILE A 149 -6.43 2.31 3.70
C ILE A 149 -5.31 2.86 2.85
N ASP A 150 -4.53 3.77 3.41
CA ASP A 150 -3.32 4.33 2.83
C ASP A 150 -2.12 3.94 3.70
N TYR A 151 -1.11 3.33 3.08
CA TYR A 151 0.07 2.85 3.77
C TYR A 151 1.08 3.97 3.98
N LYS A 152 1.56 4.14 5.20
CA LYS A 152 2.55 5.17 5.56
C LYS A 152 3.77 4.55 6.23
N THR A 153 4.95 4.85 5.73
CA THR A 153 6.24 4.46 6.36
C THR A 153 6.74 5.49 7.36
N GLY A 154 6.12 6.66 7.37
CA GLY A 154 6.39 7.76 8.30
C GLY A 154 5.60 7.70 9.61
N SER A 155 5.55 8.84 10.29
CA SER A 155 4.77 9.05 11.52
C SER A 155 3.46 9.78 11.28
N ASP A 156 2.93 9.66 10.06
CA ASP A 156 1.69 10.33 9.68
C ASP A 156 0.53 9.89 10.56
N LYS A 157 -0.27 10.89 10.94
CA LYS A 157 -1.50 10.70 11.70
C LYS A 157 -2.63 11.44 11.02
N VAL A 158 -3.84 10.92 11.19
CA VAL A 158 -5.04 11.64 10.81
C VAL A 158 -5.14 12.88 11.69
N ASP A 159 -5.18 14.05 11.07
CA ASP A 159 -5.29 15.34 11.73
C ASP A 159 -6.50 16.07 11.15
N ILE A 160 -7.58 16.05 11.91
CA ILE A 160 -8.87 16.59 11.49
C ILE A 160 -8.81 18.11 11.29
N GLU A 161 -8.02 18.83 12.11
CA GLU A 161 -7.89 20.29 11.96
C GLU A 161 -7.15 20.63 10.66
N GLN A 162 -6.07 19.92 10.33
CA GLN A 162 -5.38 20.10 9.05
C GLN A 162 -6.29 19.75 7.87
N MET A 163 -7.10 18.70 7.99
CA MET A 163 -8.07 18.33 6.96
C MET A 163 -9.13 19.42 6.77
N ARG A 164 -9.65 20.02 7.84
CA ARG A 164 -10.60 21.15 7.77
C ARG A 164 -10.01 22.38 7.10
N CYS A 165 -8.71 22.61 7.28
CA CYS A 165 -7.97 23.68 6.63
C CYS A 165 -7.56 23.38 5.17
N GLY A 166 -7.97 22.23 4.62
CA GLY A 166 -7.62 21.82 3.26
C GLY A 166 -6.22 21.20 3.12
N TYR A 167 -5.53 20.93 4.23
CA TYR A 167 -4.29 20.16 4.24
C TYR A 167 -4.57 18.67 4.44
N LYS A 168 -3.62 17.80 4.04
CA LYS A 168 -3.75 16.33 4.22
C LYS A 168 -5.07 15.74 3.72
N MET A 169 -5.56 16.22 2.58
CA MET A 169 -6.85 15.82 2.01
C MET A 169 -6.84 14.45 1.32
N GLN A 170 -5.70 13.77 1.25
CA GLN A 170 -5.50 12.52 0.50
C GLN A 170 -6.59 11.48 0.78
N LEU A 171 -6.85 11.16 2.05
CA LEU A 171 -7.86 10.18 2.44
C LEU A 171 -9.28 10.58 2.03
N MET A 172 -9.59 11.89 2.10
CA MET A 172 -10.91 12.40 1.69
C MET A 172 -11.08 12.31 0.17
N VAL A 173 -10.02 12.65 -0.58
CA VAL A 173 -10.00 12.52 -2.04
C VAL A 173 -10.17 11.06 -2.44
N TYR A 174 -9.46 10.14 -1.80
CA TYR A 174 -9.59 8.70 -2.05
C TYR A 174 -11.00 8.19 -1.76
N MET A 175 -11.56 8.59 -0.63
CA MET A 175 -12.93 8.25 -0.26
C MET A 175 -13.93 8.75 -1.30
N GLN A 176 -13.76 9.99 -1.77
CA GLN A 176 -14.63 10.58 -2.79
C GLN A 176 -14.50 9.84 -4.15
N GLY A 177 -13.28 9.42 -4.53
CA GLY A 177 -13.04 8.66 -5.76
C GLY A 177 -13.58 7.23 -5.71
N ALA A 178 -13.58 6.60 -4.55
CA ALA A 178 -14.01 5.20 -4.40
C ALA A 178 -15.53 5.03 -4.18
N LYS A 179 -16.22 6.05 -3.67
CA LYS A 179 -17.67 5.98 -3.40
C LYS A 179 -18.49 5.93 -4.68
N SER A 180 -19.66 5.28 -4.61
CA SER A 180 -20.70 5.28 -5.64
C SER A 180 -22.07 5.13 -4.97
N GLU A 181 -23.14 5.01 -5.77
CA GLU A 181 -24.47 4.69 -5.22
C GLU A 181 -24.49 3.34 -4.48
N GLU A 182 -23.71 2.37 -4.95
CA GLU A 182 -23.60 1.04 -4.38
C GLU A 182 -22.52 0.93 -3.29
N ARG A 183 -21.57 1.85 -3.25
CA ARG A 183 -20.41 1.84 -2.35
C ARG A 183 -20.47 3.01 -1.37
N LYS A 184 -20.74 2.71 -0.10
CA LYS A 184 -20.90 3.69 0.97
C LYS A 184 -19.64 3.78 1.83
N PRO A 185 -19.13 4.98 2.11
CA PRO A 185 -17.98 5.16 2.97
C PRO A 185 -18.22 4.66 4.40
N ALA A 186 -17.46 3.67 4.86
CA ALA A 186 -17.44 3.20 6.24
C ALA A 186 -16.28 3.79 7.05
N GLY A 187 -15.12 4.04 6.41
CA GLY A 187 -13.98 4.64 7.09
C GLY A 187 -12.76 4.84 6.22
N VAL A 188 -11.86 5.69 6.71
CA VAL A 188 -10.54 5.95 6.10
C VAL A 188 -9.45 5.84 7.15
N PHE A 189 -8.32 5.21 6.81
CA PHE A 189 -7.27 4.88 7.75
C PHE A 189 -5.88 5.07 7.15
N TYR A 190 -4.93 5.54 7.98
CA TYR A 190 -3.51 5.33 7.74
C TYR A 190 -3.07 4.03 8.38
N TYR A 191 -2.43 3.18 7.59
CA TYR A 191 -1.74 1.99 8.11
C TYR A 191 -0.25 2.28 8.20
N ASN A 192 0.26 2.43 9.42
CA ASN A 192 1.67 2.74 9.62
C ASN A 192 2.53 1.48 9.51
N ILE A 193 3.37 1.44 8.47
CA ILE A 193 4.39 0.41 8.26
C ILE A 193 5.63 0.80 9.06
N LYS A 194 5.76 0.27 10.26
CA LYS A 194 6.92 0.55 11.14
C LYS A 194 7.55 -0.74 11.63
N ASP A 195 8.87 -0.73 11.70
CA ASP A 195 9.57 -1.72 12.50
C ASP A 195 9.40 -1.33 13.97
N VAL A 196 8.75 -2.18 14.74
CA VAL A 196 8.56 -1.95 16.17
C VAL A 196 9.85 -2.36 16.88
N SER A 197 10.72 -1.39 17.15
CA SER A 197 11.81 -1.59 18.11
C SER A 197 11.22 -1.51 19.53
N VAL A 198 11.21 -2.61 20.24
CA VAL A 198 10.94 -2.62 21.68
C VAL A 198 12.24 -2.26 22.35
N ASN A 199 12.30 -1.10 23.00
CA ASN A 199 13.37 -0.81 23.96
C ASN A 199 13.15 -1.75 25.15
N VAL A 200 13.93 -2.82 25.19
CA VAL A 200 14.05 -3.61 26.43
C VAL A 200 14.92 -2.76 27.34
N GLU A 201 14.32 -2.04 28.30
CA GLU A 201 15.05 -1.49 29.42
C GLU A 201 15.66 -2.69 30.13
N GLY A 202 17.00 -2.77 30.08
CA GLY A 202 17.72 -3.84 30.72
C GLY A 202 17.39 -3.79 32.21
N SER A 203 16.89 -4.89 32.77
CA SER A 203 16.88 -5.10 34.20
C SER A 203 18.34 -4.98 34.67
N LYS A 204 18.62 -3.95 35.43
CA LYS A 204 19.85 -3.87 36.21
C LYS A 204 19.67 -4.86 37.36
N ASP A 205 20.24 -6.05 37.23
CA ASP A 205 20.65 -6.88 38.36
C ASP A 205 22.03 -6.46 38.82
#